data_1802a8731041c9b4e538a44e0ac8209e
#
_entry.id   1802a8731041c9b4e538a44e0ac8209e
#
_cell.length_a   1.000
_cell.length_b   1.000
_cell.length_c   1.000
_cell.angle_alpha   90.00
_cell.angle_beta   90.00
_cell.angle_gamma   90.00
#
_symmetry.space_group_name_H-M   'P 1'
#
loop_
_entity.id
_entity.type
_entity.pdbx_description
1 polymer ?
#
loop_
_entity_poly.entity_id
_entity_poly.type
_entity_poly.pdbx_seq_one_letter_code
_entity_poly.pdbx_strand_id
1 'polypeptide(L)'
;MNRSLRGLMAALVLAVPAGCGMTVAPDAGHAPVAQARRPAPAVVPAGLTPAATFAAVVARVEPVAEAACRERAPFADCDFLLVVDDRPDAPPNAFQTRDPAPGRPVIAFTASLIRSAANADELAFVLGHEAAHHIAGHLDRQRDTAVAGAMVAGALAAALGQRDAGSLRTAQNIGATLGARTFSKDYELEADTGGTVIAWQAGFDPLRGAAFFDRMPDPGNQFLGTHPPNSARIDTVRRTLMVLEGGGRV
;
A
#
# COMPACT_ATOMS: atom_id res chain seq x y z
N MET A 1 44.51 -62.30 46.75
CA MET A 1 45.14 -61.27 47.60
C MET A 1 44.13 -60.07 47.68
N ASN A 2 43.62 -59.89 48.92
CA ASN A 2 42.62 -58.90 49.30
C ASN A 2 43.08 -57.46 49.09
N ARG A 3 42.17 -56.58 48.71
CA ARG A 3 42.08 -55.27 49.35
C ARG A 3 40.69 -54.65 49.12
N SER A 4 40.00 -54.59 50.25
CA SER A 4 38.76 -53.85 50.48
C SER A 4 38.96 -52.36 50.29
N LEU A 5 38.02 -51.70 49.63
CA LEU A 5 37.88 -50.25 49.75
C LEU A 5 36.46 -49.92 50.23
N ARG A 6 36.41 -49.40 51.45
CA ARG A 6 35.23 -48.99 52.18
C ARG A 6 34.62 -47.72 51.50
N GLY A 7 33.33 -47.77 51.31
CA GLY A 7 32.55 -46.64 50.85
C GLY A 7 32.44 -45.52 51.90
N LEU A 8 32.50 -44.28 51.42
CA LEU A 8 32.16 -43.06 52.14
C LEU A 8 30.85 -42.55 51.57
N MET A 9 29.77 -42.75 52.31
CA MET A 9 28.50 -42.10 52.01
C MET A 9 28.58 -40.64 52.49
N ALA A 10 28.59 -39.70 51.55
CA ALA A 10 28.38 -38.30 51.86
C ALA A 10 26.88 -37.99 51.76
N ALA A 11 26.28 -37.69 52.90
CA ALA A 11 24.90 -37.22 52.94
C ALA A 11 24.82 -35.76 52.43
N LEU A 12 24.17 -35.59 51.29
CA LEU A 12 23.88 -34.26 50.72
C LEU A 12 22.63 -33.70 51.42
N VAL A 13 22.80 -32.76 52.31
CA VAL A 13 21.71 -31.98 52.90
C VAL A 13 21.25 -30.95 51.87
N LEU A 14 20.07 -31.16 51.30
CA LEU A 14 19.40 -30.18 50.45
C LEU A 14 18.79 -29.07 51.33
N ALA A 15 19.43 -27.91 51.38
CA ALA A 15 18.84 -26.70 51.90
C ALA A 15 17.82 -26.17 50.88
N VAL A 16 16.53 -26.18 51.26
CA VAL A 16 15.43 -25.55 50.49
C VAL A 16 15.49 -24.04 50.76
N PRO A 17 15.72 -23.17 49.74
CA PRO A 17 15.60 -21.76 49.99
C PRO A 17 14.12 -21.40 50.16
N ALA A 18 13.80 -20.68 51.23
CA ALA A 18 12.50 -20.10 51.50
C ALA A 18 12.09 -19.20 50.30
N GLY A 19 10.95 -19.50 49.73
CA GLY A 19 10.38 -18.73 48.61
C GLY A 19 10.14 -17.29 49.02
N CYS A 20 10.83 -16.34 48.34
CA CYS A 20 10.39 -14.96 48.29
C CYS A 20 9.04 -14.94 47.58
N GLY A 21 7.98 -14.65 48.34
CA GLY A 21 6.69 -14.36 47.76
C GLY A 21 6.80 -13.15 46.85
N MET A 22 6.74 -13.35 45.55
CA MET A 22 6.51 -12.27 44.59
C MET A 22 5.08 -11.78 44.80
N THR A 23 4.95 -10.61 45.44
CA THR A 23 3.69 -9.87 45.38
C THR A 23 3.48 -9.45 43.94
N VAL A 24 2.54 -10.09 43.25
CA VAL A 24 2.05 -9.61 41.96
C VAL A 24 1.47 -8.21 42.21
N ALA A 25 2.13 -7.18 41.67
CA ALA A 25 1.56 -5.85 41.68
C ALA A 25 0.19 -5.91 40.98
N PRO A 26 -0.86 -5.24 41.51
CA PRO A 26 -2.13 -5.17 40.80
C PRO A 26 -1.88 -4.64 39.42
N ASP A 27 -2.42 -5.34 38.42
CA ASP A 27 -2.39 -5.02 37.02
C ASP A 27 -2.65 -3.50 36.87
N ALA A 28 -1.62 -2.75 36.46
CA ALA A 28 -1.78 -1.34 36.13
C ALA A 28 -2.74 -1.34 34.95
N GLY A 29 -4.01 -1.09 35.23
CA GLY A 29 -5.11 -1.18 34.29
C GLY A 29 -4.67 -0.62 32.96
N HIS A 30 -4.73 -1.46 31.93
CA HIS A 30 -4.46 -1.04 30.55
C HIS A 30 -5.32 0.19 30.31
N ALA A 31 -4.67 1.36 30.20
CA ALA A 31 -5.38 2.55 29.76
C ALA A 31 -6.13 2.17 28.48
N PRO A 32 -7.43 2.45 28.38
CA PRO A 32 -8.17 2.08 27.20
C PRO A 32 -7.43 2.67 25.99
N VAL A 33 -7.00 1.81 25.07
CA VAL A 33 -6.39 2.25 23.81
C VAL A 33 -7.41 3.21 23.21
N ALA A 34 -7.03 4.49 23.08
CA ALA A 34 -7.91 5.51 22.55
C ALA A 34 -8.39 4.99 21.18
N GLN A 35 -9.66 4.62 21.11
CA GLN A 35 -10.27 4.18 19.85
C GLN A 35 -10.04 5.30 18.85
N ALA A 36 -9.46 4.97 17.71
CA ALA A 36 -9.25 5.93 16.64
C ALA A 36 -10.62 6.55 16.30
N ARG A 37 -10.81 7.79 16.76
CA ARG A 37 -12.08 8.48 16.59
C ARG A 37 -12.28 8.71 15.10
N ARG A 38 -13.41 8.26 14.55
CA ARG A 38 -13.75 8.55 13.15
C ARG A 38 -13.58 10.04 12.89
N PRO A 39 -12.84 10.45 11.86
CA PRO A 39 -12.70 11.86 11.50
C PRO A 39 -14.04 12.51 11.22
N ALA A 40 -14.13 13.82 11.40
CA ALA A 40 -15.34 14.56 11.04
C ALA A 40 -15.60 14.37 9.53
N PRO A 41 -16.87 14.07 9.12
CA PRO A 41 -17.20 13.90 7.72
C PRO A 41 -16.76 15.09 6.87
N ALA A 42 -16.20 14.82 5.70
CA ALA A 42 -15.87 15.84 4.73
C ALA A 42 -17.16 16.47 4.19
N VAL A 43 -17.24 17.80 4.26
CA VAL A 43 -18.35 18.52 3.67
C VAL A 43 -17.88 19.12 2.35
N VAL A 44 -18.33 18.54 1.25
CA VAL A 44 -18.18 19.10 -0.10
C VAL A 44 -19.55 19.65 -0.50
N PRO A 45 -19.67 20.97 -0.77
CA PRO A 45 -20.96 21.57 -1.09
C PRO A 45 -21.61 20.91 -2.32
N ALA A 46 -22.93 20.75 -2.28
CA ALA A 46 -23.69 20.26 -3.43
C ALA A 46 -23.74 21.33 -4.55
N GLY A 47 -23.88 20.87 -5.80
CA GLY A 47 -24.04 21.77 -6.95
C GLY A 47 -22.75 22.42 -7.46
N LEU A 48 -21.59 22.01 -6.96
CA LEU A 48 -20.31 22.42 -7.54
C LEU A 48 -20.11 21.80 -8.94
N THR A 49 -19.35 22.51 -9.78
CA THR A 49 -18.83 21.91 -11.02
C THR A 49 -17.85 20.77 -10.70
N PRO A 50 -17.64 19.81 -11.62
CA PRO A 50 -16.66 18.74 -11.40
C PRO A 50 -15.28 19.26 -10.99
N ALA A 51 -14.78 20.31 -11.63
CA ALA A 51 -13.49 20.93 -11.28
C ALA A 51 -13.48 21.53 -9.87
N ALA A 52 -14.55 22.20 -9.45
CA ALA A 52 -14.67 22.78 -8.10
C ALA A 52 -14.80 21.66 -7.04
N THR A 53 -15.51 20.57 -7.35
CA THR A 53 -15.59 19.39 -6.50
C THR A 53 -14.21 18.77 -6.33
N PHE A 54 -13.45 18.59 -7.41
CA PHE A 54 -12.09 18.06 -7.36
C PHE A 54 -11.17 18.96 -6.52
N ALA A 55 -11.21 20.29 -6.73
CA ALA A 55 -10.41 21.22 -5.92
C ALA A 55 -10.73 21.11 -4.41
N ALA A 56 -12.01 20.97 -4.05
CA ALA A 56 -12.43 20.79 -2.66
C ALA A 56 -11.96 19.45 -2.07
N VAL A 57 -11.94 18.38 -2.88
CA VAL A 57 -11.38 17.07 -2.50
C VAL A 57 -9.88 17.17 -2.28
N VAL A 58 -9.14 17.76 -3.23
CA VAL A 58 -7.69 17.96 -3.13
C VAL A 58 -7.34 18.69 -1.84
N ALA A 59 -7.97 19.81 -1.56
CA ALA A 59 -7.71 20.62 -0.35
C ALA A 59 -7.87 19.83 0.97
N ARG A 60 -8.63 18.73 0.94
CA ARG A 60 -8.86 17.87 2.13
C ARG A 60 -7.95 16.64 2.15
N VAL A 61 -7.69 16.01 1.01
CA VAL A 61 -6.98 14.74 0.92
C VAL A 61 -5.48 14.94 0.86
N GLU A 62 -5.00 15.94 0.12
CA GLU A 62 -3.56 16.20 -0.06
C GLU A 62 -2.80 16.33 1.27
N PRO A 63 -3.20 17.19 2.24
CA PRO A 63 -2.47 17.31 3.49
C PRO A 63 -2.48 16.02 4.33
N VAL A 64 -3.53 15.19 4.21
CA VAL A 64 -3.61 13.88 4.87
C VAL A 64 -2.66 12.88 4.19
N ALA A 65 -2.63 12.86 2.86
CA ALA A 65 -1.72 12.01 2.08
C ALA A 65 -0.24 12.36 2.36
N GLU A 66 0.09 13.64 2.41
CA GLU A 66 1.45 14.10 2.77
C GLU A 66 1.83 13.73 4.20
N ALA A 67 0.90 13.86 5.15
CA ALA A 67 1.15 13.46 6.54
C ALA A 67 1.39 11.95 6.63
N ALA A 68 0.58 11.13 5.95
CA ALA A 68 0.76 9.68 5.86
C ALA A 68 2.09 9.31 5.17
N CYS A 69 2.48 10.05 4.14
CA CYS A 69 3.77 9.88 3.47
C CYS A 69 4.94 10.14 4.43
N ARG A 70 4.93 11.27 5.13
CA ARG A 70 5.99 11.61 6.10
C ARG A 70 6.10 10.58 7.24
N GLU A 71 4.99 9.99 7.66
CA GLU A 71 4.97 8.95 8.70
C GLU A 71 5.53 7.62 8.19
N ARG A 72 5.12 7.17 7.00
CA ARG A 72 5.38 5.82 6.50
C ARG A 72 6.60 5.72 5.58
N ALA A 73 6.95 6.80 4.91
CA ALA A 73 8.07 6.89 3.97
C ALA A 73 8.97 8.10 4.29
N PRO A 74 9.62 8.15 5.45
CA PRO A 74 10.30 9.34 5.96
C PRO A 74 11.49 9.83 5.10
N PHE A 75 11.93 9.02 4.14
CA PHE A 75 13.00 9.38 3.21
C PHE A 75 12.48 9.72 1.80
N ALA A 76 11.17 9.62 1.56
CA ALA A 76 10.57 10.02 0.30
C ALA A 76 10.25 11.51 0.28
N ASP A 77 10.23 12.09 -0.91
CA ASP A 77 9.63 13.41 -1.11
C ASP A 77 8.11 13.27 -1.00
N CYS A 78 7.50 14.02 -0.09
CA CYS A 78 6.07 13.95 0.21
C CYS A 78 5.33 15.23 -0.22
N ASP A 79 5.96 16.09 -1.00
CA ASP A 79 5.36 17.29 -1.58
C ASP A 79 4.70 16.94 -2.92
N PHE A 80 3.44 16.48 -2.86
CA PHE A 80 2.72 16.04 -4.06
C PHE A 80 2.42 17.21 -5.01
N LEU A 81 2.69 17.01 -6.29
CA LEU A 81 2.22 17.88 -7.36
C LEU A 81 0.97 17.28 -8.00
N LEU A 82 -0.17 17.95 -7.81
CA LEU A 82 -1.43 17.56 -8.45
C LEU A 82 -1.55 18.20 -9.82
N VAL A 83 -1.74 17.38 -10.85
CA VAL A 83 -1.84 17.81 -12.26
C VAL A 83 -3.14 17.34 -12.87
N VAL A 84 -3.79 18.20 -13.65
CA VAL A 84 -4.95 17.82 -14.46
C VAL A 84 -4.52 17.75 -15.92
N ASP A 85 -4.67 16.56 -16.52
CA ASP A 85 -4.51 16.35 -17.95
C ASP A 85 -5.84 16.70 -18.64
N ASP A 86 -5.87 17.84 -19.31
CA ASP A 86 -7.07 18.39 -19.96
C ASP A 86 -7.19 18.01 -21.45
N ARG A 87 -6.32 17.11 -21.93
CA ARG A 87 -6.42 16.64 -23.33
C ARG A 87 -7.82 16.04 -23.59
N PRO A 88 -8.51 16.51 -24.67
CA PRO A 88 -9.91 16.15 -24.88
C PRO A 88 -10.14 14.64 -25.09
N ASP A 89 -9.16 13.95 -25.70
CA ASP A 89 -9.23 12.52 -26.02
C ASP A 89 -8.63 11.61 -24.94
N ALA A 90 -8.14 12.17 -23.82
CA ALA A 90 -7.61 11.37 -22.74
C ALA A 90 -8.74 10.55 -22.07
N PRO A 91 -8.64 9.20 -22.02
CA PRO A 91 -9.64 8.38 -21.33
C PRO A 91 -9.65 8.70 -19.82
N PRO A 92 -10.75 8.38 -19.11
CA PRO A 92 -10.79 8.49 -17.66
C PRO A 92 -9.64 7.71 -17.01
N ASN A 93 -8.73 8.43 -16.33
CA ASN A 93 -7.56 7.84 -15.71
C ASN A 93 -7.00 8.74 -14.60
N ALA A 94 -6.35 8.14 -13.61
CA ALA A 94 -5.42 8.78 -12.70
C ALA A 94 -4.16 7.93 -12.63
N PHE A 95 -3.03 8.53 -12.33
CA PHE A 95 -1.77 7.80 -12.18
C PHE A 95 -0.76 8.60 -11.36
N GLN A 96 0.07 7.86 -10.63
CA GLN A 96 1.22 8.39 -9.93
C GLN A 96 2.47 8.28 -10.82
N THR A 97 3.28 9.34 -10.83
CA THR A 97 4.57 9.40 -11.50
C THR A 97 5.52 10.34 -10.76
N ARG A 98 6.65 10.65 -11.35
CA ARG A 98 7.62 11.65 -10.83
C ARG A 98 7.94 12.68 -11.91
N ASP A 99 8.09 13.93 -11.48
CA ASP A 99 8.67 14.97 -12.34
C ASP A 99 10.11 14.54 -12.73
N PRO A 100 10.48 14.63 -14.01
CA PRO A 100 11.82 14.33 -14.47
C PRO A 100 12.93 15.10 -13.72
N ALA A 101 12.64 16.31 -13.27
CA ALA A 101 13.51 17.15 -12.44
C ALA A 101 12.67 18.11 -11.58
N PRO A 102 12.71 18.05 -10.26
CA PRO A 102 13.67 17.42 -9.33
C PRO A 102 13.31 16.02 -8.83
N GLY A 103 12.37 15.31 -9.44
CA GLY A 103 11.90 13.99 -8.97
C GLY A 103 10.72 14.06 -8.01
N ARG A 104 10.07 15.22 -7.90
CA ARG A 104 8.87 15.46 -7.10
C ARG A 104 7.76 14.48 -7.46
N PRO A 105 7.03 13.90 -6.49
CA PRO A 105 5.91 13.02 -6.79
C PRO A 105 4.78 13.79 -7.49
N VAL A 106 4.29 13.23 -8.57
CA VAL A 106 3.19 13.79 -9.36
C VAL A 106 2.00 12.84 -9.30
N ILE A 107 0.82 13.36 -8.97
CA ILE A 107 -0.43 12.64 -9.13
C ILE A 107 -1.24 13.36 -10.22
N ALA A 108 -1.46 12.67 -11.32
CA ALA A 108 -2.18 13.20 -12.46
C ALA A 108 -3.59 12.63 -12.54
N PHE A 109 -4.55 13.50 -12.84
CA PHE A 109 -5.94 13.15 -13.12
C PHE A 109 -6.31 13.63 -14.51
N THR A 110 -6.96 12.79 -15.30
CA THR A 110 -7.55 13.30 -16.55
C THR A 110 -8.83 14.08 -16.25
N ALA A 111 -9.08 15.13 -17.00
CA ALA A 111 -10.32 15.89 -16.88
C ALA A 111 -11.56 15.02 -17.15
N SER A 112 -11.43 13.98 -17.97
CA SER A 112 -12.48 12.98 -18.23
C SER A 112 -12.81 12.16 -16.97
N LEU A 113 -11.81 11.74 -16.17
CA LEU A 113 -12.06 11.08 -14.90
C LEU A 113 -12.79 12.01 -13.92
N ILE A 114 -12.31 13.24 -13.76
CA ILE A 114 -12.95 14.24 -12.87
C ILE A 114 -14.41 14.45 -13.23
N ARG A 115 -14.73 14.50 -14.53
CA ARG A 115 -16.12 14.65 -15.01
C ARG A 115 -16.98 13.40 -14.83
N SER A 116 -16.38 12.21 -14.87
CA SER A 116 -17.08 10.92 -14.78
C SER A 116 -17.31 10.43 -13.34
N ALA A 117 -16.63 11.03 -12.36
CA ALA A 117 -16.81 10.69 -10.96
C ALA A 117 -18.25 11.00 -10.50
N ALA A 118 -18.89 10.01 -9.89
CA ALA A 118 -20.28 10.15 -9.45
C ALA A 118 -20.41 10.99 -8.16
N ASN A 119 -19.35 11.07 -7.38
CA ASN A 119 -19.34 11.80 -6.11
C ASN A 119 -17.91 12.16 -5.67
N ALA A 120 -17.80 12.98 -4.63
CA ALA A 120 -16.53 13.42 -4.08
C ALA A 120 -15.71 12.28 -3.44
N ASP A 121 -16.37 11.25 -2.90
CA ASP A 121 -15.67 10.13 -2.26
C ASP A 121 -14.88 9.30 -3.28
N GLU A 122 -15.37 9.18 -4.51
CA GLU A 122 -14.64 8.52 -5.59
C GLU A 122 -13.34 9.25 -5.92
N LEU A 123 -13.40 10.57 -6.06
CA LEU A 123 -12.22 11.40 -6.30
C LEU A 123 -11.24 11.32 -5.12
N ALA A 124 -11.76 11.33 -3.89
CA ALA A 124 -10.94 11.23 -2.68
C ALA A 124 -10.25 9.85 -2.57
N PHE A 125 -10.99 8.77 -2.86
CA PHE A 125 -10.43 7.42 -2.84
C PHE A 125 -9.34 7.26 -3.90
N VAL A 126 -9.59 7.70 -5.15
CA VAL A 126 -8.61 7.62 -6.22
C VAL A 126 -7.37 8.44 -5.90
N LEU A 127 -7.52 9.67 -5.36
CA LEU A 127 -6.37 10.49 -4.95
C LEU A 127 -5.55 9.80 -3.85
N GLY A 128 -6.22 9.24 -2.85
CA GLY A 128 -5.56 8.47 -1.79
C GLY A 128 -4.84 7.22 -2.32
N HIS A 129 -5.43 6.53 -3.29
CA HIS A 129 -4.85 5.36 -3.95
C HIS A 129 -3.55 5.71 -4.71
N GLU A 130 -3.56 6.79 -5.49
CA GLU A 130 -2.36 7.25 -6.21
C GLU A 130 -1.26 7.72 -5.24
N ALA A 131 -1.63 8.40 -4.15
CA ALA A 131 -0.69 8.76 -3.09
C ALA A 131 -0.11 7.52 -2.41
N ALA A 132 -0.92 6.48 -2.18
CA ALA A 132 -0.46 5.22 -1.58
C ALA A 132 0.55 4.48 -2.46
N HIS A 133 0.42 4.53 -3.79
CA HIS A 133 1.43 4.00 -4.70
C HIS A 133 2.80 4.65 -4.48
N HIS A 134 2.83 5.97 -4.29
CA HIS A 134 4.07 6.69 -4.00
C HIS A 134 4.62 6.31 -2.62
N ILE A 135 3.77 6.33 -1.59
CA ILE A 135 4.15 6.02 -0.20
C ILE A 135 4.75 4.62 -0.08
N ALA A 136 4.18 3.65 -0.79
CA ALA A 136 4.66 2.27 -0.84
C ALA A 136 5.88 2.07 -1.77
N GLY A 137 6.27 3.09 -2.54
CA GLY A 137 7.41 3.02 -3.45
C GLY A 137 7.17 2.08 -4.65
N HIS A 138 5.93 1.91 -5.12
CA HIS A 138 5.58 0.94 -6.14
C HIS A 138 6.30 1.15 -7.47
N LEU A 139 6.56 2.40 -7.87
CA LEU A 139 7.33 2.68 -9.11
C LEU A 139 8.76 2.12 -9.04
N ASP A 140 9.43 2.29 -7.90
CA ASP A 140 10.80 1.79 -7.72
C ASP A 140 10.79 0.27 -7.63
N ARG A 141 9.92 -0.31 -6.83
CA ARG A 141 9.75 -1.78 -6.70
C ARG A 141 9.43 -2.43 -8.05
N GLN A 142 8.58 -1.81 -8.88
CA GLN A 142 8.26 -2.29 -10.23
C GLN A 142 9.48 -2.22 -11.16
N ARG A 143 10.27 -1.15 -11.07
CA ARG A 143 11.51 -1.01 -11.83
C ARG A 143 12.52 -2.09 -11.43
N ASP A 144 12.71 -2.31 -10.12
CA ASP A 144 13.65 -3.29 -9.60
C ASP A 144 13.29 -4.71 -10.04
N THR A 145 12.00 -5.07 -9.97
CA THR A 145 11.53 -6.38 -10.46
C THR A 145 11.65 -6.52 -11.97
N ALA A 146 11.46 -5.45 -12.74
CA ALA A 146 11.70 -5.44 -14.17
C ALA A 146 13.19 -5.69 -14.51
N VAL A 147 14.08 -5.00 -13.80
CA VAL A 147 15.55 -5.18 -13.98
C VAL A 147 15.96 -6.61 -13.61
N ALA A 148 15.51 -7.12 -12.47
CA ALA A 148 15.79 -8.49 -12.07
C ALA A 148 15.28 -9.51 -13.08
N GLY A 149 14.06 -9.35 -13.60
CA GLY A 149 13.49 -10.18 -14.65
C GLY A 149 14.29 -10.15 -15.94
N ALA A 150 14.77 -8.96 -16.36
CA ALA A 150 15.63 -8.81 -17.53
C ALA A 150 16.97 -9.58 -17.35
N MET A 151 17.58 -9.43 -16.19
CA MET A 151 18.86 -10.10 -15.88
C MET A 151 18.73 -11.63 -15.92
N VAL A 152 17.70 -12.18 -15.26
CA VAL A 152 17.44 -13.62 -15.24
C VAL A 152 17.16 -14.16 -16.64
N ALA A 153 16.30 -13.50 -17.40
CA ALA A 153 15.96 -13.95 -18.75
C ALA A 153 17.16 -13.85 -19.72
N GLY A 154 17.96 -12.80 -19.62
CA GLY A 154 19.19 -12.66 -20.39
C GLY A 154 20.22 -13.74 -20.06
N ALA A 155 20.45 -14.03 -18.77
CA ALA A 155 21.35 -15.07 -18.32
C ALA A 155 20.88 -16.47 -18.79
N LEU A 156 19.58 -16.77 -18.70
CA LEU A 156 19.00 -18.01 -19.18
C LEU A 156 19.17 -18.17 -20.71
N ALA A 157 18.88 -17.12 -21.48
CA ALA A 157 19.06 -17.14 -22.94
C ALA A 157 20.54 -17.41 -23.31
N ALA A 158 21.48 -16.76 -22.64
CA ALA A 158 22.92 -17.00 -22.83
C ALA A 158 23.31 -18.43 -22.49
N ALA A 159 22.81 -18.99 -21.38
CA ALA A 159 23.08 -20.39 -20.98
C ALA A 159 22.49 -21.39 -21.96
N LEU A 160 21.40 -21.07 -22.66
CA LEU A 160 20.79 -21.87 -23.73
C LEU A 160 21.47 -21.68 -25.09
N GLY A 161 22.59 -20.96 -25.12
CA GLY A 161 23.42 -20.81 -26.34
C GLY A 161 23.06 -19.60 -27.22
N GLN A 162 22.14 -18.74 -26.80
CA GLN A 162 21.89 -17.49 -27.53
C GLN A 162 23.08 -16.54 -27.34
N ARG A 163 23.72 -16.14 -28.46
CA ARG A 163 24.92 -15.30 -28.41
C ARG A 163 24.76 -14.01 -29.21
N ASP A 164 23.75 -13.92 -30.05
CA ASP A 164 23.48 -12.69 -30.80
C ASP A 164 22.78 -11.65 -29.91
N ALA A 165 23.16 -10.38 -30.13
CA ALA A 165 22.66 -9.27 -29.33
C ALA A 165 21.14 -9.06 -29.44
N GLY A 166 20.53 -9.42 -30.57
CA GLY A 166 19.09 -9.29 -30.82
C GLY A 166 18.29 -10.26 -29.94
N SER A 167 18.65 -11.56 -29.99
CA SER A 167 18.00 -12.60 -29.17
C SER A 167 18.15 -12.34 -27.69
N LEU A 168 19.35 -11.94 -27.22
CA LEU A 168 19.57 -11.58 -25.81
C LEU A 168 18.72 -10.39 -25.38
N ARG A 169 18.65 -9.34 -26.20
CA ARG A 169 17.82 -8.16 -25.91
C ARG A 169 16.32 -8.53 -25.89
N THR A 170 15.86 -9.38 -26.78
CA THR A 170 14.48 -9.86 -26.81
C THR A 170 14.15 -10.63 -25.52
N ALA A 171 15.03 -11.54 -25.08
CA ALA A 171 14.86 -12.27 -23.83
C ALA A 171 14.82 -11.31 -22.62
N GLN A 172 15.71 -10.34 -22.55
CA GLN A 172 15.73 -9.32 -21.50
C GLN A 172 14.44 -8.49 -21.48
N ASN A 173 13.92 -8.07 -22.62
CA ASN A 173 12.66 -7.30 -22.71
C ASN A 173 11.46 -8.13 -22.23
N ILE A 174 11.41 -9.41 -22.58
CA ILE A 174 10.39 -10.32 -22.08
C ILE A 174 10.51 -10.46 -20.56
N GLY A 175 11.72 -10.71 -20.06
CA GLY A 175 12.00 -10.84 -18.63
C GLY A 175 11.65 -9.57 -17.85
N ALA A 176 11.97 -8.38 -18.37
CA ALA A 176 11.58 -7.11 -17.77
C ALA A 176 10.06 -6.95 -17.68
N THR A 177 9.35 -7.28 -18.77
CA THR A 177 7.88 -7.21 -18.80
C THR A 177 7.24 -8.16 -17.79
N LEU A 178 7.73 -9.38 -17.69
CA LEU A 178 7.25 -10.36 -16.72
C LEU A 178 7.56 -9.91 -15.29
N GLY A 179 8.78 -9.45 -15.03
CA GLY A 179 9.20 -8.92 -13.73
C GLY A 179 8.32 -7.76 -13.26
N ALA A 180 8.09 -6.77 -14.12
CA ALA A 180 7.22 -5.62 -13.82
C ALA A 180 5.77 -6.03 -13.47
N ARG A 181 5.27 -7.13 -14.04
CA ARG A 181 3.89 -7.59 -13.83
C ARG A 181 3.72 -8.55 -12.66
N THR A 182 4.79 -9.16 -12.16
CA THR A 182 4.72 -10.25 -11.18
C THR A 182 3.98 -9.84 -9.91
N PHE A 183 4.19 -8.63 -9.41
CA PHE A 183 3.60 -8.13 -8.16
C PHE A 183 2.59 -7.00 -8.37
N SER A 184 2.18 -6.71 -9.61
CA SER A 184 1.32 -5.55 -9.89
C SER A 184 -0.03 -5.64 -9.17
N LYS A 185 -0.64 -6.83 -9.08
CA LYS A 185 -1.90 -7.03 -8.35
C LYS A 185 -1.78 -6.79 -6.85
N ASP A 186 -0.67 -7.21 -6.24
CA ASP A 186 -0.42 -7.00 -4.81
C ASP A 186 -0.21 -5.51 -4.53
N TYR A 187 0.48 -4.80 -5.41
CA TYR A 187 0.66 -3.35 -5.32
C TYR A 187 -0.65 -2.58 -5.42
N GLU A 188 -1.58 -3.03 -6.26
CA GLU A 188 -2.91 -2.45 -6.34
C GLU A 188 -3.70 -2.63 -5.04
N LEU A 189 -3.68 -3.84 -4.43
CA LEU A 189 -4.37 -4.09 -3.17
C LEU A 189 -3.70 -3.35 -1.99
N GLU A 190 -2.37 -3.20 -2.03
CA GLU A 190 -1.63 -2.37 -1.08
C GLU A 190 -2.02 -0.89 -1.22
N ALA A 191 -2.14 -0.39 -2.45
CA ALA A 191 -2.60 0.97 -2.75
C ALA A 191 -4.07 1.18 -2.38
N ASP A 192 -4.95 0.21 -2.60
CA ASP A 192 -6.35 0.25 -2.14
C ASP A 192 -6.43 0.34 -0.61
N THR A 193 -5.57 -0.39 0.11
CA THR A 193 -5.46 -0.31 1.56
C THR A 193 -5.03 1.09 2.01
N GLY A 194 -3.94 1.61 1.45
CA GLY A 194 -3.44 2.96 1.76
C GLY A 194 -4.43 4.06 1.39
N GLY A 195 -5.04 3.96 0.21
CA GLY A 195 -6.08 4.88 -0.26
C GLY A 195 -7.30 4.91 0.63
N THR A 196 -7.71 3.74 1.15
CA THR A 196 -8.79 3.64 2.15
C THR A 196 -8.45 4.41 3.42
N VAL A 197 -7.23 4.22 3.95
CA VAL A 197 -6.77 4.94 5.16
C VAL A 197 -6.78 6.45 4.93
N ILE A 198 -6.21 6.91 3.82
CA ILE A 198 -6.10 8.34 3.49
C ILE A 198 -7.48 8.97 3.29
N ALA A 199 -8.36 8.35 2.50
CA ALA A 199 -9.71 8.85 2.26
C ALA A 199 -10.52 8.92 3.56
N TRP A 200 -10.46 7.87 4.39
CA TRP A 200 -11.13 7.81 5.68
C TRP A 200 -10.61 8.90 6.63
N GLN A 201 -9.30 9.09 6.74
CA GLN A 201 -8.70 10.12 7.58
C GLN A 201 -9.03 11.53 7.09
N ALA A 202 -9.21 11.73 5.78
CA ALA A 202 -9.68 12.98 5.19
C ALA A 202 -11.20 13.23 5.40
N GLY A 203 -11.93 12.26 5.99
CA GLY A 203 -13.34 12.36 6.32
C GLY A 203 -14.29 11.91 5.21
N PHE A 204 -13.78 11.28 4.15
CA PHE A 204 -14.58 10.71 3.07
C PHE A 204 -15.01 9.26 3.40
N ASP A 205 -15.96 8.74 2.64
CA ASP A 205 -16.39 7.35 2.71
C ASP A 205 -15.62 6.50 1.68
N PRO A 206 -14.61 5.70 2.10
CA PRO A 206 -13.82 4.95 1.14
C PRO A 206 -14.59 3.85 0.44
N LEU A 207 -15.63 3.27 1.07
CA LEU A 207 -16.44 2.23 0.43
C LEU A 207 -17.34 2.82 -0.66
N ARG A 208 -17.92 4.00 -0.42
CA ARG A 208 -18.63 4.76 -1.45
C ARG A 208 -17.67 5.23 -2.56
N GLY A 209 -16.43 5.53 -2.21
CA GLY A 209 -15.36 5.83 -3.16
C GLY A 209 -15.01 4.63 -4.04
N ALA A 210 -14.86 3.45 -3.45
CA ALA A 210 -14.55 2.22 -4.17
C ALA A 210 -15.68 1.73 -5.09
N ALA A 211 -16.92 2.24 -4.94
CA ALA A 211 -18.00 1.98 -5.90
C ALA A 211 -17.66 2.45 -7.33
N PHE A 212 -16.63 3.28 -7.48
CA PHE A 212 -16.02 3.58 -8.78
C PHE A 212 -15.66 2.32 -9.56
N PHE A 213 -15.14 1.27 -8.90
CA PHE A 213 -14.77 0.00 -9.54
C PHE A 213 -15.95 -0.76 -10.14
N ASP A 214 -17.16 -0.61 -9.60
CA ASP A 214 -18.36 -1.28 -10.14
C ASP A 214 -18.71 -0.80 -11.56
N ARG A 215 -18.21 0.39 -11.93
CA ARG A 215 -18.44 1.00 -13.25
C ARG A 215 -17.28 0.80 -14.22
N MET A 216 -16.14 0.29 -13.71
CA MET A 216 -14.98 -0.03 -14.53
C MET A 216 -15.13 -1.42 -15.15
N PRO A 217 -14.63 -1.65 -16.37
CA PRO A 217 -14.51 -3.00 -16.90
C PRO A 217 -13.72 -3.88 -15.92
N ASP A 218 -14.30 -5.02 -15.53
CA ASP A 218 -13.59 -5.95 -14.64
C ASP A 218 -12.45 -6.66 -15.39
N PRO A 219 -11.19 -6.49 -14.99
CA PRO A 219 -10.06 -7.17 -15.62
C PRO A 219 -10.06 -8.68 -15.39
N GLY A 220 -10.87 -9.18 -14.45
CA GLY A 220 -10.90 -10.58 -14.04
C GLY A 220 -9.59 -11.06 -13.43
N ASN A 221 -9.50 -12.37 -13.19
CA ASN A 221 -8.29 -12.97 -12.61
C ASN A 221 -7.35 -13.49 -13.70
N GLN A 222 -6.89 -12.62 -14.59
CA GLN A 222 -5.95 -12.98 -15.65
C GLN A 222 -4.55 -13.24 -15.07
N PHE A 223 -3.90 -14.32 -15.55
CA PHE A 223 -2.48 -14.56 -15.25
C PHE A 223 -1.63 -13.41 -15.85
N LEU A 224 -0.80 -12.77 -15.02
CA LEU A 224 -0.02 -11.57 -15.39
C LEU A 224 -0.87 -10.35 -15.80
N GLY A 225 -2.15 -10.31 -15.45
CA GLY A 225 -2.93 -9.08 -15.50
C GLY A 225 -2.36 -8.02 -14.54
N THR A 226 -2.42 -6.75 -14.94
CA THR A 226 -1.87 -5.63 -14.14
C THR A 226 -2.78 -5.23 -12.99
N HIS A 227 -4.06 -5.57 -13.03
CA HIS A 227 -5.03 -5.24 -11.99
C HIS A 227 -5.71 -6.49 -11.46
N PRO A 228 -6.03 -6.54 -10.16
CA PRO A 228 -6.87 -7.60 -9.59
C PRO A 228 -8.33 -7.42 -10.02
N PRO A 229 -9.19 -8.46 -9.84
CA PRO A 229 -10.64 -8.32 -10.04
C PRO A 229 -11.23 -7.19 -9.19
N ASN A 230 -12.22 -6.47 -9.71
CA ASN A 230 -12.87 -5.37 -9.01
C ASN A 230 -13.43 -5.80 -7.64
N SER A 231 -13.97 -7.01 -7.54
CA SER A 231 -14.45 -7.57 -6.27
C SER A 231 -13.35 -7.68 -5.21
N ALA A 232 -12.14 -8.11 -5.59
CA ALA A 232 -11.00 -8.20 -4.66
C ALA A 232 -10.56 -6.83 -4.15
N ARG A 233 -10.64 -5.80 -4.99
CA ARG A 233 -10.36 -4.41 -4.63
C ARG A 233 -11.38 -3.89 -3.61
N ILE A 234 -12.67 -4.03 -3.90
CA ILE A 234 -13.77 -3.63 -3.01
C ILE A 234 -13.69 -4.37 -1.68
N ASP A 235 -13.38 -5.67 -1.68
CA ASP A 235 -13.22 -6.45 -0.45
C ASP A 235 -12.01 -5.99 0.38
N THR A 236 -10.93 -5.53 -0.26
CA THR A 236 -9.79 -4.92 0.44
C THR A 236 -10.20 -3.64 1.12
N VAL A 237 -10.90 -2.74 0.44
CA VAL A 237 -11.44 -1.50 1.04
C VAL A 237 -12.34 -1.81 2.22
N ARG A 238 -13.26 -2.77 2.09
CA ARG A 238 -14.19 -3.18 3.15
C ARG A 238 -13.45 -3.71 4.38
N ARG A 239 -12.48 -4.61 4.20
CA ARG A 239 -11.67 -5.15 5.32
C ARG A 239 -10.87 -4.05 6.02
N THR A 240 -10.23 -3.17 5.26
CA THR A 240 -9.46 -2.05 5.79
C THR A 240 -10.36 -1.13 6.61
N LEU A 241 -11.53 -0.78 6.10
CA LEU A 241 -12.49 0.08 6.79
C LEU A 241 -12.97 -0.55 8.11
N MET A 242 -13.26 -1.86 8.15
CA MET A 242 -13.62 -2.56 9.38
C MET A 242 -12.52 -2.47 10.45
N VAL A 243 -11.25 -2.56 10.07
CA VAL A 243 -10.12 -2.41 11.00
C VAL A 243 -10.09 -0.98 11.56
N LEU A 244 -10.23 0.03 10.71
CA LEU A 244 -10.19 1.43 11.11
C LEU A 244 -11.37 1.79 12.04
N GLU A 245 -12.58 1.34 11.74
CA GLU A 245 -13.77 1.57 12.56
C GLU A 245 -13.71 0.83 13.90
N GLY A 246 -13.03 -0.32 13.95
CA GLY A 246 -12.73 -1.05 15.17
C GLY A 246 -11.60 -0.43 16.01
N GLY A 247 -11.02 0.70 15.59
CA GLY A 247 -9.92 1.36 16.29
C GLY A 247 -8.56 0.69 16.06
N GLY A 248 -8.46 -0.23 15.08
CA GLY A 248 -7.21 -0.86 14.69
C GLY A 248 -6.32 0.07 13.84
N ARG A 249 -5.04 -0.30 13.71
CA ARG A 249 -4.07 0.32 12.79
C ARG A 249 -3.86 -0.60 11.58
N VAL A 250 -3.67 0.00 10.43
CA VAL A 250 -3.41 -0.68 9.14
C VAL A 250 -2.00 -0.37 8.66
#